data_9e8ec92543c81b4d753553138c0d2bb9
#
_entry.id   9e8ec92543c81b4d753553138c0d2bb9
#
_cell.length_a   1.000
_cell.length_b   1.000
_cell.length_c   1.000
_cell.angle_alpha   90.00
_cell.angle_beta   90.00
_cell.angle_gamma   90.00
#
_symmetry.space_group_name_H-M   'P 1'
#
loop_
_entity.id
_entity.type
_entity.pdbx_description
1 polymer ?
#
loop_
_entity_poly.entity_id
_entity_poly.type
_entity_poly.pdbx_seq_one_letter_code
_entity_poly.pdbx_strand_id
1 'polypeptide(L)'
;MKLNIAVLAGDGIGPEIMEQGVAVLSAVAEKFGHEVSYKEALCGAHAIDEVGDPFPEETFQTCKAADAVLFASVGDPKFDNNPTAKVRPEQGLLAMRKKLGLYANIRPVETFDCLVHKSPLKDELVRGADFVCIRELTGGMYFGKKQEPTVNAEGVEDALDTNYYSRPEVERILRVGYQYARQRRKHLTVVDKANVLASSRLWRKVAQEMMGEYPDVTTDFMYVDNAAMRMIQDPRFFDVIVTENTFGDILTDEGSCITGSMGLLPSASTGSSTPVFEPIHGSWPQGKGLNIANLLAQILSVAMLFEYFDLKKEGALIREAVNASLDQNVRTPEIQVEGGGKYGTKEVGAWIVDYIHNS
;
A
#
# COMPACT_ATOMS: atom_id res chain seq x y z
N MET A 1 21.40 -4.65 -13.59
CA MET A 1 21.06 -3.28 -13.12
C MET A 1 21.74 -3.05 -11.78
N LYS A 2 22.03 -1.77 -11.42
CA LYS A 2 22.47 -1.42 -10.06
C LYS A 2 21.32 -0.69 -9.37
N LEU A 3 20.99 -1.07 -8.15
CA LEU A 3 19.92 -0.48 -7.35
C LEU A 3 20.44 -0.19 -5.93
N ASN A 4 20.22 1.02 -5.46
CA ASN A 4 20.47 1.43 -4.08
C ASN A 4 19.13 1.54 -3.36
N ILE A 5 18.90 0.69 -2.38
CA ILE A 5 17.63 0.58 -1.67
C ILE A 5 17.77 1.14 -0.25
N ALA A 6 16.95 2.13 0.08
CA ALA A 6 16.78 2.54 1.47
C ALA A 6 15.82 1.55 2.16
N VAL A 7 16.23 1.02 3.30
CA VAL A 7 15.47 0.02 4.06
C VAL A 7 14.96 0.63 5.35
N LEU A 8 13.66 0.67 5.51
CA LEU A 8 12.95 1.26 6.63
C LEU A 8 12.10 0.16 7.31
N ALA A 9 12.69 -0.58 8.22
CA ALA A 9 12.02 -1.71 8.90
C ALA A 9 10.87 -1.25 9.81
N GLY A 10 10.99 -0.08 10.45
CA GLY A 10 9.96 0.51 11.29
C GLY A 10 9.68 -0.25 12.57
N ASP A 11 8.39 -0.45 12.87
CA ASP A 11 7.90 -0.87 14.18
C ASP A 11 7.21 -2.26 14.15
N GLY A 12 6.97 -2.81 15.32
CA GLY A 12 6.18 -4.03 15.51
C GLY A 12 6.75 -5.24 14.78
N ILE A 13 5.95 -5.83 13.86
CA ILE A 13 6.37 -6.95 13.00
C ILE A 13 7.26 -6.50 11.83
N GLY A 14 7.40 -5.18 11.63
CA GLY A 14 8.15 -4.60 10.51
C GLY A 14 9.55 -5.21 10.32
N PRO A 15 10.41 -5.28 11.35
CA PRO A 15 11.74 -5.89 11.22
C PRO A 15 11.73 -7.35 10.75
N GLU A 16 10.76 -8.16 11.21
CA GLU A 16 10.66 -9.58 10.83
C GLU A 16 10.30 -9.76 9.36
N ILE A 17 9.30 -9.01 8.88
CA ILE A 17 8.86 -9.10 7.47
C ILE A 17 9.87 -8.43 6.53
N MET A 18 10.55 -7.38 6.98
CA MET A 18 11.60 -6.70 6.21
C MET A 18 12.80 -7.61 5.96
N GLU A 19 13.23 -8.37 6.97
CA GLU A 19 14.31 -9.37 6.82
C GLU A 19 13.99 -10.32 5.65
N GLN A 20 12.75 -10.79 5.55
CA GLN A 20 12.32 -11.70 4.48
C GLN A 20 12.19 -10.97 3.12
N GLY A 21 11.69 -9.75 3.12
CA GLY A 21 11.63 -8.91 1.90
C GLY A 21 13.01 -8.65 1.31
N VAL A 22 13.99 -8.30 2.14
CA VAL A 22 15.39 -8.10 1.72
C VAL A 22 16.02 -9.41 1.23
N ALA A 23 15.75 -10.53 1.90
CA ALA A 23 16.25 -11.84 1.47
C ALA A 23 15.74 -12.23 0.07
N VAL A 24 14.43 -12.05 -0.18
CA VAL A 24 13.82 -12.30 -1.50
C VAL A 24 14.37 -11.35 -2.57
N LEU A 25 14.49 -10.05 -2.24
CA LEU A 25 15.07 -9.06 -3.16
C LEU A 25 16.50 -9.45 -3.56
N SER A 26 17.31 -9.88 -2.59
CA SER A 26 18.69 -10.30 -2.80
C SER A 26 18.77 -11.58 -3.66
N ALA A 27 17.92 -12.59 -3.38
CA ALA A 27 17.89 -13.84 -4.14
C ALA A 27 17.53 -13.61 -5.62
N VAL A 28 16.55 -12.77 -5.89
CA VAL A 28 16.17 -12.40 -7.26
C VAL A 28 17.29 -11.60 -7.92
N ALA A 29 17.88 -10.63 -7.22
CA ALA A 29 18.99 -9.84 -7.76
C ALA A 29 20.18 -10.73 -8.14
N GLU A 30 20.57 -11.68 -7.30
CA GLU A 30 21.63 -12.64 -7.57
C GLU A 30 21.30 -13.49 -8.80
N LYS A 31 20.11 -14.08 -8.86
CA LYS A 31 19.68 -14.94 -9.98
C LYS A 31 19.72 -14.24 -11.32
N PHE A 32 19.33 -12.97 -11.38
CA PHE A 32 19.28 -12.19 -12.62
C PHE A 32 20.55 -11.33 -12.86
N GLY A 33 21.55 -11.42 -11.98
CA GLY A 33 22.82 -10.69 -12.13
C GLY A 33 22.69 -9.18 -11.91
N HIS A 34 21.84 -8.76 -10.98
CA HIS A 34 21.74 -7.36 -10.56
C HIS A 34 22.65 -7.09 -9.35
N GLU A 35 23.14 -5.87 -9.24
CA GLU A 35 23.87 -5.39 -8.07
C GLU A 35 22.92 -4.57 -7.19
N VAL A 36 22.68 -5.00 -5.97
CA VAL A 36 21.81 -4.27 -5.03
C VAL A 36 22.62 -3.90 -3.78
N SER A 37 22.51 -2.66 -3.37
CA SER A 37 23.04 -2.18 -2.09
C SER A 37 21.90 -1.69 -1.19
N TYR A 38 22.08 -1.89 0.11
CA TYR A 38 21.08 -1.53 1.11
C TYR A 38 21.63 -0.48 2.06
N LYS A 39 20.80 0.51 2.41
CA LYS A 39 21.09 1.45 3.48
C LYS A 39 19.89 1.53 4.42
N GLU A 40 20.08 1.03 5.64
CA GLU A 40 19.06 1.10 6.69
C GLU A 40 18.95 2.53 7.25
N ALA A 41 17.73 2.92 7.64
CA ALA A 41 17.46 4.18 8.30
C ALA A 41 16.28 4.06 9.28
N LEU A 42 16.30 4.91 10.31
CA LEU A 42 15.31 4.92 11.37
C LEU A 42 13.99 5.54 10.92
N CYS A 43 12.86 4.95 11.32
CA CYS A 43 11.54 5.55 11.12
C CYS A 43 10.55 5.05 12.19
N GLY A 44 9.43 5.76 12.33
CA GLY A 44 8.34 5.39 13.21
C GLY A 44 8.63 5.59 14.71
N ALA A 45 8.05 4.72 15.52
CA ALA A 45 8.19 4.76 16.99
C ALA A 45 9.65 4.54 17.42
N HIS A 46 10.36 3.65 16.73
CA HIS A 46 11.77 3.42 17.01
C HIS A 46 12.62 4.68 16.80
N ALA A 47 12.35 5.44 15.73
CA ALA A 47 13.05 6.72 15.50
C ALA A 47 12.68 7.78 16.58
N ILE A 48 11.43 7.82 17.03
CA ILE A 48 11.03 8.71 18.13
C ILE A 48 11.79 8.36 19.41
N ASP A 49 11.93 7.08 19.73
CA ASP A 49 12.64 6.64 20.93
C ASP A 49 14.13 7.01 20.89
N GLU A 50 14.77 6.90 19.73
CA GLU A 50 16.21 7.15 19.58
C GLU A 50 16.56 8.64 19.44
N VAL A 51 15.77 9.39 18.66
CA VAL A 51 16.12 10.77 18.27
C VAL A 51 14.98 11.79 18.42
N GLY A 52 13.81 11.37 18.90
CA GLY A 52 12.65 12.24 19.13
C GLY A 52 11.87 12.67 17.86
N ASP A 53 12.20 12.12 16.70
CA ASP A 53 11.58 12.45 15.41
C ASP A 53 11.19 11.14 14.70
N PRO A 54 9.91 10.98 14.25
CA PRO A 54 9.46 9.77 13.56
C PRO A 54 10.04 9.62 12.14
N PHE A 55 10.58 10.70 11.56
CA PHE A 55 11.22 10.68 10.23
C PHE A 55 12.38 11.67 10.19
N PRO A 56 13.53 11.34 10.82
CA PRO A 56 14.69 12.20 10.93
C PRO A 56 15.21 12.69 9.58
N GLU A 57 15.88 13.83 9.57
CA GLU A 57 16.43 14.40 8.33
C GLU A 57 17.46 13.46 7.70
N GLU A 58 18.23 12.71 8.45
CA GLU A 58 19.17 11.70 7.94
C GLU A 58 18.42 10.59 7.19
N THR A 59 17.27 10.13 7.72
CA THR A 59 16.40 9.17 7.02
C THR A 59 15.86 9.75 5.72
N PHE A 60 15.41 11.00 5.73
CA PHE A 60 14.96 11.66 4.51
C PHE A 60 16.07 11.73 3.45
N GLN A 61 17.29 12.12 3.83
CA GLN A 61 18.41 12.18 2.90
C GLN A 61 18.80 10.78 2.37
N THR A 62 18.71 9.75 3.21
CA THR A 62 18.93 8.36 2.81
C THR A 62 17.87 7.92 1.78
N CYS A 63 16.60 8.17 2.03
CA CYS A 63 15.52 7.87 1.09
C CYS A 63 15.68 8.63 -0.23
N LYS A 64 15.99 9.92 -0.17
CA LYS A 64 16.14 10.78 -1.34
C LYS A 64 17.32 10.37 -2.24
N ALA A 65 18.37 9.82 -1.66
CA ALA A 65 19.57 9.37 -2.38
C ALA A 65 19.44 7.95 -2.96
N ALA A 66 18.43 7.19 -2.53
CA ALA A 66 18.18 5.84 -3.01
C ALA A 66 17.38 5.83 -4.33
N ASP A 67 17.46 4.71 -5.05
CA ASP A 67 16.65 4.47 -6.24
C ASP A 67 15.21 4.08 -5.84
N ALA A 68 15.05 3.38 -4.71
CA ALA A 68 13.76 3.04 -4.11
C ALA A 68 13.87 2.92 -2.59
N VAL A 69 12.74 3.05 -1.91
CA VAL A 69 12.60 2.76 -0.49
C VAL A 69 11.78 1.47 -0.34
N LEU A 70 12.31 0.51 0.39
CA LEU A 70 11.56 -0.63 0.90
C LEU A 70 11.20 -0.32 2.35
N PHE A 71 9.90 -0.22 2.62
CA PHE A 71 9.35 0.15 3.92
C PHE A 71 8.46 -0.97 4.44
N ALA A 72 8.41 -1.20 5.75
CA ALA A 72 7.54 -2.22 6.30
C ALA A 72 6.31 -1.60 6.98
N SER A 73 6.45 -1.13 8.21
CA SER A 73 5.30 -0.61 8.95
C SER A 73 5.70 0.33 10.08
N VAL A 74 4.80 1.21 10.47
CA VAL A 74 4.97 2.09 11.65
C VAL A 74 3.75 2.03 12.55
N GLY A 75 3.95 2.38 13.81
CA GLY A 75 2.92 2.47 14.83
C GLY A 75 3.28 1.72 16.10
N ASP A 76 2.99 2.34 17.25
CA ASP A 76 3.14 1.71 18.57
C ASP A 76 2.05 2.24 19.49
N PRO A 77 1.23 1.36 20.12
CA PRO A 77 0.11 1.74 20.99
C PRO A 77 0.48 2.70 22.14
N LYS A 78 1.74 2.76 22.51
CA LYS A 78 2.20 3.71 23.55
C LYS A 78 2.00 5.18 23.16
N PHE A 79 1.87 5.47 21.86
CA PHE A 79 1.59 6.82 21.35
C PHE A 79 0.09 7.07 21.17
N ASP A 80 -0.72 6.05 20.89
CA ASP A 80 -2.17 6.17 20.60
C ASP A 80 -2.96 6.67 21.83
N ASN A 81 -2.63 6.11 23.00
CA ASN A 81 -3.33 6.40 24.24
C ASN A 81 -2.63 7.50 25.06
N ASN A 82 -1.66 8.22 24.49
CA ASN A 82 -0.95 9.29 25.17
C ASN A 82 -1.41 10.68 24.66
N PRO A 83 -2.35 11.35 25.34
CA PRO A 83 -2.83 12.68 24.94
C PRO A 83 -1.73 13.76 25.00
N THR A 84 -0.62 13.48 25.67
CA THR A 84 0.52 14.40 25.79
C THR A 84 1.62 14.11 24.77
N ALA A 85 1.48 13.09 23.93
CA ALA A 85 2.44 12.79 22.89
C ALA A 85 2.54 13.95 21.89
N LYS A 86 3.71 14.56 21.81
CA LYS A 86 3.98 15.69 20.90
C LYS A 86 4.13 15.25 19.44
N VAL A 87 4.56 14.01 19.24
CA VAL A 87 4.77 13.39 17.94
C VAL A 87 4.27 11.95 17.94
N ARG A 88 3.83 11.46 16.79
CA ARG A 88 3.33 10.10 16.59
C ARG A 88 4.02 9.43 15.39
N PRO A 89 4.19 8.10 15.40
CA PRO A 89 4.85 7.37 14.30
C PRO A 89 4.25 7.66 12.92
N GLU A 90 2.92 7.77 12.82
CA GLU A 90 2.16 8.02 11.58
C GLU A 90 2.50 9.39 10.96
N GLN A 91 2.88 10.36 11.78
CA GLN A 91 3.35 11.68 11.28
C GLN A 91 4.64 11.53 10.47
N GLY A 92 5.48 10.55 10.80
CA GLY A 92 6.67 10.21 10.03
C GLY A 92 6.34 9.71 8.62
N LEU A 93 5.35 8.82 8.51
CA LEU A 93 4.86 8.33 7.22
C LEU A 93 4.27 9.45 6.36
N LEU A 94 3.45 10.32 6.94
CA LEU A 94 2.91 11.48 6.24
C LEU A 94 4.02 12.46 5.80
N ALA A 95 5.03 12.68 6.65
CA ALA A 95 6.18 13.51 6.32
C ALA A 95 7.00 12.92 5.18
N MET A 96 7.26 11.61 5.18
CA MET A 96 7.93 10.89 4.09
C MET A 96 7.19 11.08 2.76
N ARG A 97 5.89 10.79 2.74
CA ARG A 97 5.04 10.95 1.55
C ARG A 97 5.09 12.37 0.98
N LYS A 98 5.01 13.37 1.86
CA LYS A 98 5.06 14.79 1.48
C LYS A 98 6.45 15.21 0.99
N LYS A 99 7.52 14.89 1.74
CA LYS A 99 8.90 15.29 1.42
C LYS A 99 9.41 14.63 0.14
N LEU A 100 9.01 13.38 -0.14
CA LEU A 100 9.34 12.66 -1.38
C LEU A 100 8.34 12.93 -2.52
N GLY A 101 7.27 13.72 -2.28
CA GLY A 101 6.28 14.05 -3.30
C GLY A 101 5.54 12.84 -3.86
N LEU A 102 5.20 11.88 -3.00
CA LEU A 102 4.52 10.63 -3.34
C LEU A 102 3.02 10.88 -3.42
N TYR A 103 2.49 11.18 -4.58
CA TYR A 103 1.08 11.52 -4.75
C TYR A 103 0.18 10.38 -5.20
N ALA A 104 0.74 9.29 -5.72
CA ALA A 104 0.00 8.14 -6.20
C ALA A 104 0.34 6.90 -5.37
N ASN A 105 -0.64 6.35 -4.67
CA ASN A 105 -0.53 5.08 -3.98
C ASN A 105 -1.29 4.01 -4.76
N ILE A 106 -0.57 3.02 -5.22
CA ILE A 106 -1.03 1.92 -6.05
C ILE A 106 -1.25 0.71 -5.14
N ARG A 107 -2.48 0.24 -5.03
CA ARG A 107 -2.89 -0.87 -4.18
C ARG A 107 -3.61 -1.94 -5.01
N PRO A 108 -2.91 -2.97 -5.48
CA PRO A 108 -3.55 -4.12 -6.12
C PRO A 108 -4.35 -4.93 -5.09
N VAL A 109 -5.52 -5.39 -5.50
CA VAL A 109 -6.38 -6.32 -4.74
C VAL A 109 -6.62 -7.52 -5.62
N GLU A 110 -6.01 -8.64 -5.28
CA GLU A 110 -6.09 -9.90 -6.03
C GLU A 110 -6.43 -11.03 -5.08
N THR A 111 -7.37 -11.90 -5.47
CA THR A 111 -7.73 -13.10 -4.71
C THR A 111 -6.96 -14.31 -5.21
N PHE A 112 -6.39 -15.06 -4.28
CA PHE A 112 -5.74 -16.33 -4.56
C PHE A 112 -6.76 -17.46 -4.47
N ASP A 113 -6.89 -18.28 -5.51
CA ASP A 113 -7.90 -19.36 -5.58
C ASP A 113 -7.85 -20.32 -4.40
N CYS A 114 -6.66 -20.60 -3.89
CA CYS A 114 -6.46 -21.46 -2.73
C CYS A 114 -6.80 -20.79 -1.38
N LEU A 115 -7.11 -19.49 -1.37
CA LEU A 115 -7.44 -18.70 -0.17
C LEU A 115 -8.84 -18.09 -0.18
N VAL A 116 -9.66 -18.29 -1.22
CA VAL A 116 -11.02 -17.71 -1.31
C VAL A 116 -11.88 -18.06 -0.09
N HIS A 117 -11.69 -19.22 0.51
CA HIS A 117 -12.38 -19.65 1.73
C HIS A 117 -12.01 -18.84 2.99
N LYS A 118 -10.96 -18.01 2.95
CA LYS A 118 -10.59 -17.08 4.03
C LYS A 118 -11.34 -15.76 3.95
N SER A 119 -11.92 -15.45 2.79
CA SER A 119 -12.78 -14.28 2.64
C SER A 119 -14.04 -14.42 3.51
N PRO A 120 -14.55 -13.33 4.09
CA PRO A 120 -15.86 -13.33 4.76
C PRO A 120 -17.02 -13.41 3.77
N LEU A 121 -16.75 -13.23 2.48
CA LEU A 121 -17.74 -13.33 1.40
C LEU A 121 -17.78 -14.75 0.82
N LYS A 122 -18.83 -15.05 0.07
CA LYS A 122 -18.95 -16.34 -0.62
C LYS A 122 -17.90 -16.49 -1.71
N ASP A 123 -17.35 -17.69 -1.85
CA ASP A 123 -16.31 -18.01 -2.84
C ASP A 123 -16.66 -17.56 -4.25
N GLU A 124 -17.91 -17.75 -4.70
CA GLU A 124 -18.36 -17.38 -6.03
C GLU A 124 -18.34 -15.87 -6.31
N LEU A 125 -18.36 -15.04 -5.27
CA LEU A 125 -18.29 -13.57 -5.39
C LEU A 125 -16.84 -13.09 -5.53
N VAL A 126 -15.94 -13.69 -4.77
CA VAL A 126 -14.55 -13.20 -4.65
C VAL A 126 -13.58 -13.88 -5.62
N ARG A 127 -13.87 -15.10 -6.06
CA ARG A 127 -13.00 -15.84 -6.96
C ARG A 127 -12.75 -15.06 -8.25
N GLY A 128 -11.46 -14.85 -8.56
CA GLY A 128 -11.04 -14.09 -9.73
C GLY A 128 -11.25 -12.57 -9.59
N ALA A 129 -11.43 -12.04 -8.37
CA ALA A 129 -11.35 -10.61 -8.15
C ALA A 129 -9.88 -10.16 -8.33
N ASP A 130 -9.68 -9.23 -9.25
CA ASP A 130 -8.39 -8.65 -9.60
C ASP A 130 -8.61 -7.20 -10.06
N PHE A 131 -8.33 -6.24 -9.20
CA PHE A 131 -8.41 -4.82 -9.52
C PHE A 131 -7.29 -4.04 -8.83
N VAL A 132 -7.06 -2.82 -9.28
CA VAL A 132 -6.08 -1.91 -8.67
C VAL A 132 -6.77 -0.62 -8.23
N CYS A 133 -6.56 -0.23 -6.98
CA CYS A 133 -6.98 1.08 -6.50
C CYS A 133 -5.79 2.06 -6.56
N ILE A 134 -5.99 3.16 -7.28
CA ILE A 134 -5.07 4.30 -7.36
C ILE A 134 -5.62 5.39 -6.43
N ARG A 135 -4.99 5.50 -5.25
CA ARG A 135 -5.33 6.49 -4.22
C ARG A 135 -4.46 7.72 -4.38
N GLU A 136 -5.06 8.90 -4.49
CA GLU A 136 -4.32 10.16 -4.31
C GLU A 136 -3.82 10.22 -2.85
N LEU A 137 -2.54 10.59 -2.64
CA LEU A 137 -1.90 10.33 -1.35
C LEU A 137 -1.48 11.60 -0.59
N THR A 138 -1.49 12.78 -1.22
CA THR A 138 -0.92 14.01 -0.65
C THR A 138 -1.89 15.19 -0.57
N GLY A 139 -3.16 14.96 -0.88
CA GLY A 139 -4.23 15.95 -0.79
C GLY A 139 -5.35 15.55 0.18
N GLY A 140 -6.47 16.21 0.06
CA GLY A 140 -7.69 15.94 0.82
C GLY A 140 -7.62 16.30 2.30
N MET A 141 -8.44 15.65 3.11
CA MET A 141 -8.57 15.94 4.55
C MET A 141 -7.27 15.67 5.33
N TYR A 142 -6.47 14.70 4.90
CA TYR A 142 -5.24 14.34 5.63
C TYR A 142 -4.15 15.42 5.54
N PHE A 143 -4.18 16.25 4.50
CA PHE A 143 -3.21 17.32 4.25
C PHE A 143 -3.82 18.73 4.20
N GLY A 144 -5.14 18.84 4.34
CA GLY A 144 -5.88 20.09 4.37
C GLY A 144 -5.59 20.93 5.64
N LYS A 145 -6.20 22.11 5.69
CA LYS A 145 -6.16 22.92 6.92
C LYS A 145 -6.90 22.19 8.03
N LYS A 146 -6.29 22.16 9.20
CA LYS A 146 -6.81 21.52 10.40
C LYS A 146 -6.93 22.54 11.53
N GLN A 147 -7.93 22.31 12.36
CA GLN A 147 -8.05 22.92 13.68
C GLN A 147 -8.30 21.80 14.68
N GLU A 148 -7.36 21.62 15.58
CA GLU A 148 -7.52 20.69 16.70
C GLU A 148 -8.67 21.13 17.61
N PRO A 149 -9.29 20.20 18.37
CA PRO A 149 -10.37 20.56 19.30
C PRO A 149 -10.00 21.75 20.16
N THR A 150 -10.80 22.82 20.06
CA THR A 150 -10.59 24.06 20.80
C THR A 150 -11.95 24.72 21.13
N VAL A 151 -11.99 25.46 22.22
CA VAL A 151 -13.19 26.19 22.60
C VAL A 151 -13.25 27.50 21.83
N ASN A 152 -14.28 27.69 21.03
CA ASN A 152 -14.51 28.89 20.22
C ASN A 152 -15.01 30.08 21.08
N ALA A 153 -15.21 31.25 20.44
CA ALA A 153 -15.66 32.47 21.10
C ALA A 153 -17.06 32.35 21.77
N GLU A 154 -17.84 31.39 21.38
CA GLU A 154 -19.19 31.10 21.91
C GLU A 154 -19.18 30.12 23.08
N GLY A 155 -17.98 29.64 23.48
CA GLY A 155 -17.81 28.67 24.55
C GLY A 155 -18.12 27.21 24.13
N VAL A 156 -18.19 26.92 22.82
CA VAL A 156 -18.42 25.60 22.24
C VAL A 156 -17.09 24.99 21.78
N GLU A 157 -16.85 23.74 22.11
CA GLU A 157 -15.69 23.00 21.61
C GLU A 157 -15.98 22.55 20.17
N ASP A 158 -15.09 22.89 19.25
CA ASP A 158 -15.16 22.53 17.84
C ASP A 158 -13.82 22.10 17.26
N ALA A 159 -13.85 21.42 16.12
CA ALA A 159 -12.68 21.00 15.36
C ALA A 159 -12.99 21.06 13.85
N LEU A 160 -11.96 21.19 13.02
CA LEU A 160 -12.12 21.32 11.56
C LEU A 160 -11.03 20.56 10.81
N ASP A 161 -11.45 19.79 9.80
CA ASP A 161 -10.60 19.26 8.73
C ASP A 161 -11.14 19.71 7.37
N THR A 162 -10.23 20.23 6.52
CA THR A 162 -10.61 20.74 5.19
C THR A 162 -10.26 19.74 4.10
N ASN A 163 -11.26 19.29 3.33
CA ASN A 163 -11.03 18.47 2.13
C ASN A 163 -10.75 19.37 0.93
N TYR A 164 -9.47 19.56 0.59
CA TYR A 164 -9.02 20.46 -0.47
C TYR A 164 -8.29 19.68 -1.57
N TYR A 165 -8.64 20.00 -2.82
CA TYR A 165 -7.95 19.55 -4.04
C TYR A 165 -7.86 20.68 -5.05
N SER A 166 -6.71 20.78 -5.72
CA SER A 166 -6.50 21.62 -6.89
C SER A 166 -6.60 20.81 -8.19
N ARG A 167 -6.86 21.47 -9.31
CA ARG A 167 -6.89 20.82 -10.63
C ARG A 167 -5.61 20.04 -10.95
N PRO A 168 -4.38 20.58 -10.78
CA PRO A 168 -3.16 19.83 -11.09
C PRO A 168 -3.00 18.54 -10.27
N GLU A 169 -3.47 18.53 -9.01
CA GLU A 169 -3.45 17.33 -8.17
C GLU A 169 -4.38 16.25 -8.73
N VAL A 170 -5.57 16.65 -9.17
CA VAL A 170 -6.54 15.74 -9.78
C VAL A 170 -6.04 15.23 -11.13
N GLU A 171 -5.52 16.09 -11.99
CA GLU A 171 -5.00 15.70 -13.31
C GLU A 171 -3.86 14.67 -13.20
N ARG A 172 -2.88 14.90 -12.30
CA ARG A 172 -1.74 14.01 -12.17
C ARG A 172 -2.14 12.60 -11.73
N ILE A 173 -3.09 12.47 -10.80
CA ILE A 173 -3.50 11.15 -10.31
C ILE A 173 -4.41 10.44 -11.31
N LEU A 174 -5.31 11.15 -12.00
CA LEU A 174 -6.11 10.60 -13.09
C LEU A 174 -5.22 10.05 -14.22
N ARG A 175 -4.15 10.75 -14.56
CA ARG A 175 -3.18 10.30 -15.56
C ARG A 175 -2.54 8.97 -15.18
N VAL A 176 -2.21 8.78 -13.90
CA VAL A 176 -1.74 7.48 -13.39
C VAL A 176 -2.83 6.42 -13.55
N GLY A 177 -4.08 6.71 -13.16
CA GLY A 177 -5.21 5.81 -13.32
C GLY A 177 -5.41 5.36 -14.78
N TYR A 178 -5.38 6.28 -15.72
CA TYR A 178 -5.48 5.97 -17.14
C TYR A 178 -4.31 5.12 -17.68
N GLN A 179 -3.08 5.40 -17.23
CA GLN A 179 -1.91 4.61 -17.60
C GLN A 179 -2.02 3.16 -17.11
N TYR A 180 -2.47 2.96 -15.88
CA TYR A 180 -2.74 1.63 -15.34
C TYR A 180 -3.88 0.92 -16.08
N ALA A 181 -4.97 1.61 -16.37
CA ALA A 181 -6.08 1.03 -17.13
C ALA A 181 -5.65 0.54 -18.53
N ARG A 182 -4.79 1.30 -19.23
CA ARG A 182 -4.23 0.89 -20.54
C ARG A 182 -3.42 -0.41 -20.50
N GLN A 183 -2.78 -0.69 -19.36
CA GLN A 183 -1.98 -1.90 -19.16
C GLN A 183 -2.81 -3.10 -18.69
N ARG A 184 -4.09 -2.88 -18.35
CA ARG A 184 -5.03 -3.86 -17.84
C ARG A 184 -6.22 -4.05 -18.78
N ARG A 185 -7.44 -4.16 -18.24
CA ARG A 185 -8.66 -4.43 -19.02
C ARG A 185 -9.28 -3.16 -19.66
N LYS A 186 -8.59 -2.03 -19.60
CA LYS A 186 -8.99 -0.73 -20.18
C LYS A 186 -10.28 -0.18 -19.61
N HIS A 187 -10.54 -0.39 -18.33
CA HIS A 187 -11.68 0.13 -17.61
C HIS A 187 -11.22 0.95 -16.40
N LEU A 188 -11.62 2.21 -16.31
CA LEU A 188 -11.31 3.13 -15.23
C LEU A 188 -12.61 3.58 -14.55
N THR A 189 -12.75 3.29 -13.26
CA THR A 189 -13.84 3.80 -12.43
C THR A 189 -13.31 4.96 -11.56
N VAL A 190 -13.81 6.16 -11.81
CA VAL A 190 -13.53 7.35 -10.99
C VAL A 190 -14.52 7.38 -9.84
N VAL A 191 -14.00 7.18 -8.63
CA VAL A 191 -14.82 7.14 -7.41
C VAL A 191 -14.78 8.48 -6.70
N ASP A 192 -15.95 9.06 -6.47
CA ASP A 192 -16.13 10.40 -5.89
C ASP A 192 -17.39 10.52 -5.01
N LYS A 193 -17.68 11.72 -4.52
CA LYS A 193 -18.93 12.09 -3.84
C LYS A 193 -19.49 13.41 -4.41
N ALA A 194 -19.56 13.50 -5.74
CA ALA A 194 -19.90 14.75 -6.45
C ALA A 194 -21.30 15.27 -6.17
N ASN A 195 -22.25 14.42 -5.75
CA ASN A 195 -23.58 14.83 -5.32
C ASN A 195 -23.57 15.70 -4.04
N VAL A 196 -22.50 15.64 -3.24
CA VAL A 196 -22.37 16.39 -1.98
C VAL A 196 -21.16 17.34 -2.00
N LEU A 197 -19.95 16.84 -2.32
CA LEU A 197 -18.70 17.55 -2.14
C LEU A 197 -18.29 18.39 -3.35
N ALA A 198 -17.89 19.64 -3.09
CA ALA A 198 -17.37 20.53 -4.12
C ALA A 198 -16.03 20.03 -4.72
N SER A 199 -15.14 19.50 -3.87
CA SER A 199 -13.90 18.85 -4.31
C SER A 199 -14.16 17.69 -5.28
N SER A 200 -15.13 16.82 -4.97
CA SER A 200 -15.53 15.72 -5.84
C SER A 200 -16.14 16.18 -7.16
N ARG A 201 -16.86 17.31 -7.18
CA ARG A 201 -17.32 17.91 -8.45
C ARG A 201 -16.16 18.39 -9.32
N LEU A 202 -15.10 18.92 -8.73
CA LEU A 202 -13.87 19.24 -9.46
C LEU A 202 -13.23 17.96 -10.04
N TRP A 203 -13.11 16.91 -9.24
CA TRP A 203 -12.58 15.61 -9.69
C TRP A 203 -13.34 15.08 -10.91
N ARG A 204 -14.67 15.04 -10.82
CA ARG A 204 -15.53 14.55 -11.93
C ARG A 204 -15.38 15.41 -13.18
N LYS A 205 -15.38 16.74 -13.02
CA LYS A 205 -15.18 17.66 -14.13
C LYS A 205 -13.85 17.43 -14.84
N VAL A 206 -12.76 17.35 -14.09
CA VAL A 206 -11.42 17.13 -14.66
C VAL A 206 -11.34 15.76 -15.37
N ALA A 207 -11.89 14.71 -14.75
CA ALA A 207 -11.91 13.39 -15.36
C ALA A 207 -12.71 13.39 -16.67
N GLN A 208 -13.88 14.05 -16.74
CA GLN A 208 -14.67 14.19 -17.95
C GLN A 208 -13.91 14.91 -19.08
N GLU A 209 -13.16 15.94 -18.74
CA GLU A 209 -12.33 16.67 -19.70
C GLU A 209 -11.17 15.80 -20.22
N MET A 210 -10.58 14.97 -19.37
CA MET A 210 -9.46 14.09 -19.73
C MET A 210 -9.87 12.85 -20.54
N MET A 211 -11.13 12.42 -20.50
CA MET A 211 -11.61 11.24 -21.26
C MET A 211 -11.24 11.32 -22.76
N GLY A 212 -11.23 12.53 -23.33
CA GLY A 212 -10.85 12.74 -24.72
C GLY A 212 -9.39 12.40 -25.05
N GLU A 213 -8.48 12.42 -24.05
CA GLU A 213 -7.09 12.03 -24.21
C GLU A 213 -6.89 10.50 -24.16
N TYR A 214 -7.91 9.76 -23.69
CA TYR A 214 -7.86 8.31 -23.47
C TYR A 214 -9.05 7.57 -24.09
N PRO A 215 -9.31 7.74 -25.41
CA PRO A 215 -10.48 7.17 -26.07
C PRO A 215 -10.50 5.63 -26.12
N ASP A 216 -9.36 5.01 -25.81
CA ASP A 216 -9.18 3.56 -25.73
C ASP A 216 -9.51 2.98 -24.33
N VAL A 217 -9.84 3.82 -23.35
CA VAL A 217 -10.20 3.43 -21.98
C VAL A 217 -11.67 3.75 -21.72
N THR A 218 -12.45 2.77 -21.34
CA THR A 218 -13.82 2.99 -20.83
C THR A 218 -13.73 3.64 -19.45
N THR A 219 -14.35 4.81 -19.31
CA THR A 219 -14.36 5.55 -18.04
C THR A 219 -15.78 5.65 -17.52
N ASP A 220 -16.00 5.23 -16.29
CA ASP A 220 -17.24 5.45 -15.56
C ASP A 220 -17.05 6.24 -14.27
N PHE A 221 -18.15 6.65 -13.67
CA PHE A 221 -18.18 7.44 -12.44
C PHE A 221 -19.07 6.77 -11.41
N MET A 222 -18.55 6.59 -10.22
CA MET A 222 -19.31 5.96 -9.12
C MET A 222 -19.20 6.79 -7.86
N TYR A 223 -20.30 6.96 -7.13
CA TYR A 223 -20.22 7.52 -5.79
C TYR A 223 -19.57 6.52 -4.84
N VAL A 224 -18.79 7.01 -3.89
CA VAL A 224 -18.01 6.16 -2.97
C VAL A 224 -18.85 5.16 -2.20
N ASP A 225 -20.04 5.54 -1.77
CA ASP A 225 -20.99 4.65 -1.09
C ASP A 225 -21.50 3.53 -2.01
N ASN A 226 -21.72 3.83 -3.30
CA ASN A 226 -22.05 2.82 -4.29
C ASN A 226 -20.84 1.92 -4.64
N ALA A 227 -19.64 2.50 -4.67
CA ALA A 227 -18.41 1.73 -4.90
C ALA A 227 -18.18 0.71 -3.76
N ALA A 228 -18.36 1.12 -2.51
CA ALA A 228 -18.28 0.23 -1.35
C ALA A 228 -19.29 -0.92 -1.45
N MET A 229 -20.56 -0.64 -1.75
CA MET A 229 -21.55 -1.69 -1.97
C MET A 229 -21.17 -2.62 -3.13
N ARG A 230 -20.73 -2.06 -4.27
CA ARG A 230 -20.36 -2.83 -5.46
C ARG A 230 -19.15 -3.72 -5.20
N MET A 231 -18.20 -3.26 -4.41
CA MET A 231 -16.99 -4.02 -4.04
C MET A 231 -17.32 -5.30 -3.29
N ILE A 232 -18.35 -5.27 -2.43
CA ILE A 232 -18.86 -6.45 -1.71
C ILE A 232 -19.72 -7.35 -2.62
N GLN A 233 -20.54 -6.76 -3.50
CA GLN A 233 -21.49 -7.50 -4.31
C GLN A 233 -20.87 -8.17 -5.55
N ASP A 234 -19.90 -7.51 -6.16
CA ASP A 234 -19.23 -7.95 -7.39
C ASP A 234 -17.87 -7.25 -7.55
N PRO A 235 -16.83 -7.67 -6.80
CA PRO A 235 -15.50 -7.06 -6.88
C PRO A 235 -14.86 -7.18 -8.26
N ARG A 236 -15.25 -8.17 -9.08
CA ARG A 236 -14.75 -8.38 -10.45
C ARG A 236 -15.20 -7.30 -11.43
N PHE A 237 -16.20 -6.48 -11.07
CA PHE A 237 -16.62 -5.32 -11.84
C PHE A 237 -15.45 -4.35 -12.05
N PHE A 238 -14.64 -4.13 -11.01
CA PHE A 238 -13.56 -3.16 -11.05
C PHE A 238 -12.32 -3.71 -11.76
N ASP A 239 -11.71 -2.86 -12.57
CA ASP A 239 -10.38 -3.06 -13.14
C ASP A 239 -9.37 -2.09 -12.53
N VAL A 240 -9.56 -0.79 -12.75
CA VAL A 240 -8.81 0.25 -12.08
C VAL A 240 -9.79 1.23 -11.44
N ILE A 241 -9.61 1.47 -10.15
CA ILE A 241 -10.29 2.53 -9.40
C ILE A 241 -9.30 3.69 -9.24
N VAL A 242 -9.77 4.92 -9.47
CA VAL A 242 -9.03 6.12 -9.06
C VAL A 242 -9.90 6.95 -8.14
N THR A 243 -9.34 7.40 -7.02
CA THR A 243 -10.10 8.14 -6.01
C THR A 243 -9.21 9.04 -5.16
N GLU A 244 -9.86 9.91 -4.40
CA GLU A 244 -9.22 10.81 -3.45
C GLU A 244 -8.68 10.05 -2.23
N ASN A 245 -7.91 10.75 -1.40
CA ASN A 245 -7.12 10.19 -0.31
C ASN A 245 -7.95 9.39 0.69
N THR A 246 -8.96 10.01 1.30
CA THR A 246 -9.76 9.39 2.36
C THR A 246 -10.62 8.22 1.84
N PHE A 247 -11.23 8.39 0.67
CA PHE A 247 -12.03 7.31 0.07
C PHE A 247 -11.16 6.12 -0.34
N GLY A 248 -9.97 6.40 -0.89
CA GLY A 248 -9.00 5.37 -1.27
C GLY A 248 -8.48 4.59 -0.06
N ASP A 249 -8.30 5.26 1.08
CA ASP A 249 -7.91 4.60 2.33
C ASP A 249 -8.97 3.58 2.76
N ILE A 250 -10.21 4.02 2.89
CA ILE A 250 -11.32 3.18 3.37
C ILE A 250 -11.62 2.03 2.41
N LEU A 251 -11.73 2.33 1.09
CA LEU A 251 -12.06 1.32 0.09
C LEU A 251 -11.00 0.23 -0.05
N THR A 252 -9.71 0.56 0.14
CA THR A 252 -8.66 -0.45 0.04
C THR A 252 -8.58 -1.34 1.26
N ASP A 253 -8.94 -0.84 2.44
CA ASP A 253 -9.08 -1.68 3.64
C ASP A 253 -10.29 -2.61 3.52
N GLU A 254 -11.41 -2.14 2.96
CA GLU A 254 -12.55 -3.00 2.57
C GLU A 254 -12.12 -4.05 1.54
N GLY A 255 -11.34 -3.65 0.51
CA GLY A 255 -10.76 -4.57 -0.47
C GLY A 255 -9.88 -5.65 0.14
N SER A 256 -9.17 -5.34 1.25
CA SER A 256 -8.36 -6.31 1.97
C SER A 256 -9.19 -7.46 2.56
N CYS A 257 -10.40 -7.17 2.99
CA CYS A 257 -11.32 -8.19 3.47
C CYS A 257 -11.72 -9.19 2.38
N ILE A 258 -11.79 -8.74 1.12
CA ILE A 258 -12.12 -9.60 -0.03
C ILE A 258 -11.06 -10.68 -0.23
N THR A 259 -9.78 -10.34 -0.05
CA THR A 259 -8.67 -11.28 -0.20
C THR A 259 -8.51 -12.25 0.97
N GLY A 260 -9.16 -11.97 2.09
CA GLY A 260 -9.12 -12.77 3.31
C GLY A 260 -7.93 -12.49 4.23
N SER A 261 -6.99 -11.62 3.85
CA SER A 261 -5.89 -11.17 4.72
C SER A 261 -5.24 -9.88 4.19
N MET A 262 -5.03 -8.91 5.09
CA MET A 262 -4.22 -7.72 4.79
C MET A 262 -2.75 -8.05 4.51
N GLY A 263 -2.25 -9.16 5.04
CA GLY A 263 -0.89 -9.65 4.82
C GLY A 263 -0.63 -10.19 3.40
N LEU A 264 -1.61 -10.11 2.50
CA LEU A 264 -1.50 -10.47 1.08
C LEU A 264 -1.43 -9.23 0.16
N LEU A 265 -1.62 -8.03 0.68
CA LEU A 265 -1.79 -6.82 -0.14
C LEU A 265 -0.53 -5.93 -0.10
N PRO A 266 0.21 -5.88 -1.20
CA PRO A 266 1.31 -4.93 -1.37
C PRO A 266 0.80 -3.54 -1.72
N SER A 267 1.68 -2.55 -1.63
CA SER A 267 1.44 -1.25 -2.24
C SER A 267 2.72 -0.60 -2.74
N ALA A 268 2.57 0.33 -3.68
CA ALA A 268 3.62 1.23 -4.13
C ALA A 268 3.14 2.67 -4.02
N SER A 269 3.95 3.52 -3.38
CA SER A 269 3.73 4.96 -3.35
C SER A 269 4.72 5.62 -4.31
N THR A 270 4.21 6.25 -5.37
CA THR A 270 5.02 6.84 -6.43
C THR A 270 4.71 8.33 -6.62
N GLY A 271 5.62 9.06 -7.23
CA GLY A 271 5.43 10.49 -7.40
C GLY A 271 6.58 11.17 -8.15
N SER A 272 7.01 12.32 -7.64
CA SER A 272 8.05 13.14 -8.26
C SER A 272 9.48 12.80 -7.82
N SER A 273 9.65 11.91 -6.85
CA SER A 273 10.96 11.52 -6.31
C SER A 273 11.00 10.00 -6.08
N THR A 274 11.87 9.53 -5.17
CA THR A 274 12.11 8.12 -4.87
C THR A 274 10.83 7.39 -4.48
N PRO A 275 10.44 6.31 -5.18
CA PRO A 275 9.25 5.53 -4.87
C PRO A 275 9.43 4.73 -3.57
N VAL A 276 8.30 4.44 -2.91
CA VAL A 276 8.24 3.63 -1.69
C VAL A 276 7.39 2.39 -1.95
N PHE A 277 7.88 1.22 -1.56
CA PHE A 277 7.19 -0.06 -1.66
C PHE A 277 6.96 -0.61 -0.26
N GLU A 278 5.71 -0.90 0.09
CA GLU A 278 5.29 -1.21 1.45
C GLU A 278 4.07 -2.13 1.45
N PRO A 279 3.86 -3.00 2.45
CA PRO A 279 2.56 -3.65 2.66
C PRO A 279 1.52 -2.61 3.08
N ILE A 280 0.22 -2.91 2.89
CA ILE A 280 -0.84 -1.99 3.34
C ILE A 280 -1.13 -2.08 4.84
N HIS A 281 -0.78 -3.20 5.49
CA HIS A 281 -1.05 -3.44 6.91
C HIS A 281 -0.16 -2.61 7.84
N GLY A 282 -0.62 -2.38 9.06
CA GLY A 282 0.13 -1.69 10.11
C GLY A 282 1.18 -2.57 10.80
N SER A 283 1.70 -2.06 11.90
CA SER A 283 2.84 -2.64 12.65
C SER A 283 2.50 -3.88 13.48
N TRP A 284 1.25 -4.11 13.81
CA TRP A 284 0.76 -5.22 14.66
C TRP A 284 1.72 -5.58 15.82
N PRO A 285 1.90 -4.71 16.81
CA PRO A 285 2.91 -4.88 17.86
C PRO A 285 2.77 -6.15 18.69
N GLN A 286 1.54 -6.70 18.77
CA GLN A 286 1.25 -7.94 19.48
C GLN A 286 1.88 -9.18 18.82
N GLY A 287 2.14 -9.12 17.52
CA GLY A 287 2.80 -10.19 16.75
C GLY A 287 4.32 -10.13 16.77
N LYS A 288 4.91 -9.04 17.28
CA LYS A 288 6.36 -8.80 17.27
C LYS A 288 7.13 -9.94 17.94
N GLY A 289 8.10 -10.50 17.23
CA GLY A 289 9.02 -11.53 17.75
C GLY A 289 8.40 -12.92 17.87
N LEU A 290 7.14 -13.12 17.44
CA LEU A 290 6.46 -14.40 17.56
C LEU A 290 6.66 -15.32 16.34
N ASN A 291 7.30 -14.85 15.27
CA ASN A 291 7.49 -15.59 14.02
C ASN A 291 6.17 -16.11 13.40
N ILE A 292 5.10 -15.29 13.45
CA ILE A 292 3.75 -15.65 12.95
C ILE A 292 3.22 -14.65 11.93
N ALA A 293 3.91 -13.55 11.71
CA ALA A 293 3.46 -12.48 10.81
C ALA A 293 3.42 -12.97 9.35
N ASN A 294 2.35 -12.64 8.64
CA ASN A 294 2.25 -12.88 7.22
C ASN A 294 3.15 -11.88 6.47
N LEU A 295 4.16 -12.41 5.80
CA LEU A 295 5.21 -11.64 5.12
C LEU A 295 4.90 -11.41 3.62
N LEU A 296 3.85 -12.02 3.09
CA LEU A 296 3.62 -12.08 1.64
C LEU A 296 3.34 -10.71 1.04
N ALA A 297 2.68 -9.80 1.77
CA ALA A 297 2.49 -8.42 1.32
C ALA A 297 3.83 -7.69 1.14
N GLN A 298 4.79 -7.90 2.05
CA GLN A 298 6.14 -7.33 1.93
C GLN A 298 6.88 -7.91 0.73
N ILE A 299 6.81 -9.22 0.50
CA ILE A 299 7.43 -9.89 -0.66
C ILE A 299 6.78 -9.44 -1.96
N LEU A 300 5.46 -9.31 -2.01
CA LEU A 300 4.75 -8.80 -3.18
C LEU A 300 5.07 -7.31 -3.43
N SER A 301 5.38 -6.53 -2.39
CA SER A 301 5.89 -5.16 -2.55
C SER A 301 7.27 -5.13 -3.20
N VAL A 302 8.11 -6.14 -2.93
CA VAL A 302 9.38 -6.33 -3.68
C VAL A 302 9.11 -6.67 -5.14
N ALA A 303 8.09 -7.47 -5.45
CA ALA A 303 7.71 -7.71 -6.85
C ALA A 303 7.33 -6.39 -7.56
N MET A 304 6.50 -5.55 -6.91
CA MET A 304 6.14 -4.23 -7.44
C MET A 304 7.36 -3.31 -7.62
N LEU A 305 8.38 -3.41 -6.77
CA LEU A 305 9.63 -2.67 -6.89
C LEU A 305 10.36 -3.06 -8.20
N PHE A 306 10.52 -4.34 -8.48
CA PHE A 306 11.13 -4.79 -9.73
C PHE A 306 10.29 -4.36 -10.94
N GLU A 307 8.99 -4.52 -10.89
CA GLU A 307 8.07 -4.13 -11.96
C GLU A 307 8.13 -2.62 -12.26
N TYR A 308 8.31 -1.78 -11.24
CA TYR A 308 8.47 -0.33 -11.39
C TYR A 308 9.71 0.04 -12.22
N PHE A 309 10.78 -0.73 -12.10
CA PHE A 309 12.01 -0.57 -12.90
C PHE A 309 11.97 -1.32 -14.24
N ASP A 310 10.79 -1.74 -14.70
CA ASP A 310 10.56 -2.54 -15.92
C ASP A 310 11.26 -3.92 -15.90
N LEU A 311 11.59 -4.42 -14.71
CA LEU A 311 12.16 -5.75 -14.45
C LEU A 311 11.02 -6.76 -14.25
N LYS A 312 10.22 -6.97 -15.31
CA LYS A 312 8.96 -7.75 -15.25
C LYS A 312 9.18 -9.25 -14.98
N LYS A 313 10.31 -9.81 -15.44
CA LYS A 313 10.63 -11.24 -15.21
C LYS A 313 10.94 -11.50 -13.74
N GLU A 314 11.64 -10.57 -13.12
CA GLU A 314 11.99 -10.59 -11.71
C GLU A 314 10.73 -10.51 -10.84
N GLY A 315 9.85 -9.54 -11.12
CA GLY A 315 8.56 -9.42 -10.44
C GLY A 315 7.67 -10.65 -10.64
N ALA A 316 7.60 -11.18 -11.86
CA ALA A 316 6.82 -12.39 -12.18
C ALA A 316 7.31 -13.62 -11.41
N LEU A 317 8.62 -13.81 -11.29
CA LEU A 317 9.19 -14.93 -10.52
C LEU A 317 8.83 -14.85 -9.04
N ILE A 318 8.82 -13.63 -8.45
CA ILE A 318 8.40 -13.46 -7.05
C ILE A 318 6.92 -13.85 -6.90
N ARG A 319 6.06 -13.38 -7.80
CA ARG A 319 4.63 -13.73 -7.78
C ARG A 319 4.40 -15.23 -7.94
N GLU A 320 5.14 -15.87 -8.84
CA GLU A 320 5.12 -17.32 -9.03
C GLU A 320 5.52 -18.05 -7.75
N ALA A 321 6.61 -17.64 -7.09
CA ALA A 321 7.07 -18.22 -5.83
C ALA A 321 6.03 -18.07 -4.70
N VAL A 322 5.37 -16.91 -4.60
CA VAL A 322 4.27 -16.69 -3.65
C VAL A 322 3.10 -17.62 -3.95
N ASN A 323 2.65 -17.72 -5.21
CA ASN A 323 1.58 -18.64 -5.60
C ASN A 323 1.94 -20.08 -5.27
N ALA A 324 3.15 -20.50 -5.61
CA ALA A 324 3.62 -21.86 -5.32
C ALA A 324 3.66 -22.17 -3.82
N SER A 325 4.07 -21.20 -2.97
CA SER A 325 4.04 -21.38 -1.51
C SER A 325 2.62 -21.58 -0.99
N LEU A 326 1.68 -20.77 -1.50
CA LEU A 326 0.27 -20.87 -1.15
C LEU A 326 -0.35 -22.21 -1.58
N ASP A 327 -0.07 -22.67 -2.80
CA ASP A 327 -0.60 -23.92 -3.33
C ASP A 327 -0.02 -25.15 -2.61
N GLN A 328 1.23 -25.08 -2.16
CA GLN A 328 1.88 -26.14 -1.39
C GLN A 328 1.62 -26.05 0.13
N ASN A 329 0.72 -25.18 0.57
CA ASN A 329 0.38 -24.94 1.98
C ASN A 329 1.57 -24.53 2.86
N VAL A 330 2.60 -23.91 2.27
CA VAL A 330 3.69 -23.26 3.00
C VAL A 330 3.25 -21.84 3.36
N ARG A 331 2.53 -21.71 4.46
CA ARG A 331 1.78 -20.52 4.85
C ARG A 331 1.97 -20.21 6.34
N THR A 332 1.93 -18.93 6.68
CA THR A 332 1.88 -18.50 8.07
C THR A 332 0.55 -18.86 8.75
N PRO A 333 0.47 -18.91 10.09
CA PRO A 333 -0.71 -19.38 10.81
C PRO A 333 -2.03 -18.69 10.42
N GLU A 334 -1.99 -17.40 10.12
CA GLU A 334 -3.18 -16.58 9.76
C GLU A 334 -3.94 -17.15 8.54
N ILE A 335 -3.19 -17.56 7.52
CA ILE A 335 -3.76 -18.04 6.25
C ILE A 335 -3.64 -19.56 6.07
N GLN A 336 -3.21 -20.27 7.12
CA GLN A 336 -3.04 -21.73 7.08
C GLN A 336 -4.41 -22.43 7.03
N VAL A 337 -4.44 -23.60 6.39
CA VAL A 337 -5.59 -24.49 6.36
C VAL A 337 -5.50 -25.52 7.50
N GLU A 338 -6.65 -26.09 7.89
CA GLU A 338 -6.69 -27.16 8.89
C GLU A 338 -5.85 -28.37 8.44
N GLY A 339 -4.98 -28.84 9.33
CA GLY A 339 -4.05 -29.95 9.02
C GLY A 339 -2.82 -29.54 8.20
N GLY A 340 -2.65 -28.27 7.87
CA GLY A 340 -1.47 -27.75 7.18
C GLY A 340 -0.21 -27.77 8.05
N GLY A 341 0.94 -27.56 7.42
CA GLY A 341 2.25 -27.49 8.08
C GLY A 341 2.34 -26.34 9.09
N LYS A 342 3.29 -26.42 10.00
CA LYS A 342 3.59 -25.36 10.96
C LYS A 342 4.75 -24.51 10.43
N TYR A 343 4.43 -23.45 9.71
CA TYR A 343 5.40 -22.53 9.17
C TYR A 343 5.22 -21.16 9.83
N GLY A 344 6.30 -20.54 10.24
CA GLY A 344 6.34 -19.15 10.68
C GLY A 344 6.81 -18.22 9.55
N THR A 345 6.97 -16.95 9.90
CA THR A 345 7.46 -15.90 9.00
C THR A 345 8.79 -16.29 8.33
N LYS A 346 9.75 -16.79 9.12
CA LYS A 346 11.09 -17.16 8.64
C LYS A 346 11.06 -18.39 7.73
N GLU A 347 10.29 -19.41 8.09
CA GLU A 347 10.20 -20.66 7.33
C GLU A 347 9.55 -20.42 5.97
N VAL A 348 8.51 -19.60 5.89
CA VAL A 348 7.87 -19.23 4.62
C VAL A 348 8.84 -18.39 3.77
N GLY A 349 9.53 -17.42 4.37
CA GLY A 349 10.52 -16.61 3.66
C GLY A 349 11.67 -17.44 3.09
N ALA A 350 12.25 -18.33 3.90
CA ALA A 350 13.31 -19.24 3.45
C ALA A 350 12.85 -20.13 2.29
N TRP A 351 11.63 -20.68 2.39
CA TRP A 351 11.06 -21.50 1.31
C TRP A 351 10.92 -20.73 0.00
N ILE A 352 10.47 -19.48 0.05
CA ILE A 352 10.34 -18.63 -1.16
C ILE A 352 11.72 -18.34 -1.76
N VAL A 353 12.72 -18.05 -0.94
CA VAL A 353 14.11 -17.84 -1.38
C VAL A 353 14.64 -19.10 -2.06
N ASP A 354 14.45 -20.28 -1.45
CA ASP A 354 14.86 -21.58 -2.04
C ASP A 354 14.15 -21.84 -3.36
N TYR A 355 12.84 -21.54 -3.46
CA TYR A 355 12.10 -21.64 -4.72
C TYR A 355 12.73 -20.76 -5.81
N ILE A 356 13.03 -19.49 -5.51
CA ILE A 356 13.65 -18.56 -6.44
C ILE A 356 15.01 -19.07 -6.95
N HIS A 357 15.85 -19.61 -6.08
CA HIS A 357 17.15 -20.13 -6.48
C HIS A 357 17.03 -21.35 -7.40
N ASN A 358 16.04 -22.22 -7.19
CA ASN A 358 15.87 -23.47 -7.90
C ASN A 358 14.99 -23.41 -9.17
N SER A 359 14.35 -22.26 -9.45
CA SER A 359 13.47 -22.05 -10.62
C SER A 359 14.18 -21.81 -11.95
#